data_61b5b84128442fc188c2cba3a44b9f33
#
_entry.id   61b5b84128442fc188c2cba3a44b9f33
#
_cell.length_a   1.000
_cell.length_b   1.000
_cell.length_c   1.000
_cell.angle_alpha   90.00
_cell.angle_beta   90.00
_cell.angle_gamma   90.00
#
_symmetry.space_group_name_H-M   'P 1'
#
loop_
_entity.id
_entity.type
_entity.pdbx_description
1 polymer ?
#
loop_
_entity_poly.entity_id
_entity_poly.type
_entity_poly.pdbx_seq_one_letter_code
_entity_poly.pdbx_strand_id
1 'polypeptide(L)'
;MLFRSVTYVTGLLKGNLGTSLRTKQPVTKEVAGRFGNTVRLAFVTLLWSSVVGVLFGVWSGTHRGKWQDYTGMTIAVSGISLPSFWIGFLLIMLFAVKLRILPTTSGTSLKSLIMPSITLGVGIAAVIARFTRSSIIEVLKEDYVRTARAKGIKEKVVIWKHVFRNSMISVVTVVGLQFGFLLGGSVVTETVFAYPGLGSLLIESVNYRDYPAIQSLILIFSLQFIVINLIVDILYAVLNPEIKLQ
;
A
#
# COMPACT_ATOMS: atom_id res chain seq x y z
N MET A 1 -12.86 -34.56 -12.27
CA MET A 1 -12.47 -33.23 -11.70
C MET A 1 -11.46 -33.38 -10.57
N LEU A 2 -11.69 -34.20 -9.55
CA LEU A 2 -10.80 -34.41 -8.41
C LEU A 2 -9.33 -34.70 -8.77
N PHE A 3 -9.08 -35.58 -9.73
CA PHE A 3 -7.73 -35.95 -10.16
C PHE A 3 -6.92 -34.75 -10.67
N ARG A 4 -7.51 -33.85 -11.45
CA ARG A 4 -6.83 -32.64 -11.94
C ARG A 4 -6.51 -31.65 -10.80
N SER A 5 -7.42 -31.52 -9.84
CA SER A 5 -7.19 -30.65 -8.68
C SER A 5 -6.06 -31.18 -7.79
N VAL A 6 -6.01 -32.49 -7.54
CA VAL A 6 -4.94 -33.13 -6.77
C VAL A 6 -3.59 -32.99 -7.47
N THR A 7 -3.54 -33.26 -8.79
CA THR A 7 -2.30 -33.10 -9.58
C THR A 7 -1.81 -31.63 -9.57
N TYR A 8 -2.73 -30.67 -9.65
CA TYR A 8 -2.38 -29.26 -9.60
C TYR A 8 -1.82 -28.88 -8.22
N VAL A 9 -2.51 -29.25 -7.14
CA VAL A 9 -2.05 -28.94 -5.76
C VAL A 9 -0.71 -29.61 -5.45
N THR A 10 -0.50 -30.86 -5.84
CA THR A 10 0.80 -31.54 -5.67
C THR A 10 1.91 -30.91 -6.51
N GLY A 11 1.58 -30.39 -7.69
CA GLY A 11 2.51 -29.60 -8.50
C GLY A 11 2.91 -28.30 -7.81
N LEU A 12 1.93 -27.58 -7.25
CA LEU A 12 2.16 -26.32 -6.48
C LEU A 12 3.11 -26.53 -5.31
N LEU A 13 2.94 -27.61 -4.54
CA LEU A 13 3.82 -27.94 -3.40
C LEU A 13 5.27 -28.21 -3.85
N LYS A 14 5.48 -28.57 -5.11
CA LYS A 14 6.80 -28.75 -5.73
C LYS A 14 7.30 -27.48 -6.46
N GLY A 15 6.59 -26.34 -6.32
CA GLY A 15 6.94 -25.08 -6.99
C GLY A 15 6.59 -25.05 -8.49
N ASN A 16 5.82 -26.02 -8.99
CA ASN A 16 5.40 -26.04 -10.38
C ASN A 16 4.05 -25.33 -10.54
N LEU A 17 4.08 -24.11 -11.08
CA LEU A 17 2.90 -23.29 -11.36
C LEU A 17 2.26 -23.59 -12.74
N GLY A 18 2.76 -24.60 -13.45
CA GLY A 18 2.31 -24.96 -14.79
C GLY A 18 3.01 -24.17 -15.89
N THR A 19 2.52 -24.36 -17.13
CA THR A 19 3.06 -23.72 -18.34
C THR A 19 2.02 -22.79 -18.93
N SER A 20 2.40 -21.55 -19.24
CA SER A 20 1.58 -20.57 -19.92
C SER A 20 1.10 -21.10 -21.29
N LEU A 21 -0.19 -20.96 -21.55
CA LEU A 21 -0.76 -21.35 -22.86
C LEU A 21 -0.36 -20.37 -23.96
N ARG A 22 -0.09 -19.11 -23.60
CA ARG A 22 0.31 -18.04 -24.51
C ARG A 22 1.77 -18.14 -24.91
N THR A 23 2.66 -18.12 -23.92
CA THR A 23 4.11 -18.01 -24.15
C THR A 23 4.82 -19.34 -24.25
N LYS A 24 4.15 -20.44 -23.85
CA LYS A 24 4.73 -21.79 -23.72
C LYS A 24 5.92 -21.86 -22.75
N GLN A 25 6.08 -20.84 -21.91
CA GLN A 25 7.10 -20.79 -20.86
C GLN A 25 6.52 -21.25 -19.51
N PRO A 26 7.35 -21.73 -18.58
CA PRO A 26 6.91 -21.98 -17.20
C PRO A 26 6.39 -20.69 -16.56
N VAL A 27 5.20 -20.73 -15.94
CA VAL A 27 4.57 -19.60 -15.26
C VAL A 27 5.47 -19.06 -14.14
N THR A 28 6.22 -19.93 -13.46
CA THR A 28 7.21 -19.56 -12.45
C THR A 28 8.24 -18.55 -12.97
N LYS A 29 8.70 -18.70 -14.21
CA LYS A 29 9.67 -17.78 -14.84
C LYS A 29 9.05 -16.42 -15.12
N GLU A 30 7.81 -16.38 -15.62
CA GLU A 30 7.10 -15.12 -15.89
C GLU A 30 6.81 -14.35 -14.60
N VAL A 31 6.36 -15.05 -13.56
CA VAL A 31 6.12 -14.48 -12.24
C VAL A 31 7.41 -13.95 -11.62
N ALA A 32 8.49 -14.75 -11.61
CA ALA A 32 9.77 -14.31 -11.04
C ALA A 32 10.32 -13.07 -11.74
N GLY A 33 10.15 -12.95 -13.05
CA GLY A 33 10.59 -11.79 -13.82
C GLY A 33 9.81 -10.50 -13.52
N ARG A 34 8.57 -10.60 -13.02
CA ARG A 34 7.71 -9.43 -12.77
C ARG A 34 7.45 -9.15 -11.28
N PHE A 35 7.64 -10.14 -10.41
CA PHE A 35 7.42 -10.02 -8.97
C PHE A 35 8.18 -8.83 -8.34
N GLY A 36 9.48 -8.73 -8.62
CA GLY A 36 10.31 -7.66 -8.10
C GLY A 36 9.83 -6.25 -8.48
N ASN A 37 9.23 -6.11 -9.66
CA ASN A 37 8.69 -4.83 -10.11
C ASN A 37 7.45 -4.43 -9.28
N THR A 38 6.50 -5.34 -9.07
CA THR A 38 5.33 -5.07 -8.21
C THR A 38 5.75 -4.73 -6.78
N VAL A 39 6.69 -5.49 -6.19
CA VAL A 39 7.21 -5.22 -4.84
C VAL A 39 7.89 -3.85 -4.78
N ARG A 40 8.69 -3.49 -5.79
CA ARG A 40 9.35 -2.18 -5.86
C ARG A 40 8.35 -1.03 -5.95
N LEU A 41 7.32 -1.17 -6.78
CA LEU A 41 6.25 -0.18 -6.89
C LEU A 41 5.51 -0.03 -5.56
N ALA A 42 5.12 -1.15 -4.94
CA ALA A 42 4.43 -1.17 -3.66
C ALA A 42 5.27 -0.52 -2.55
N PHE A 43 6.57 -0.85 -2.47
CA PHE A 43 7.47 -0.29 -1.45
C PHE A 43 7.66 1.22 -1.61
N VAL A 44 7.95 1.70 -2.83
CA VAL A 44 8.10 3.14 -3.10
C VAL A 44 6.80 3.89 -2.77
N THR A 45 5.67 3.32 -3.18
CA THR A 45 4.35 3.90 -2.89
C THR A 45 4.10 3.98 -1.38
N LEU A 46 4.33 2.89 -0.65
CA LEU A 46 4.12 2.85 0.80
C LEU A 46 5.00 3.85 1.53
N LEU A 47 6.28 3.94 1.14
CA LEU A 47 7.25 4.79 1.82
C LEU A 47 6.81 6.26 1.80
N TRP A 48 6.58 6.83 0.62
CA TRP A 48 6.22 8.25 0.52
C TRP A 48 4.80 8.51 1.06
N SER A 49 3.83 7.62 0.78
CA SER A 49 2.46 7.78 1.25
C SER A 49 2.36 7.70 2.77
N SER A 50 3.18 6.85 3.41
CA SER A 50 3.26 6.78 4.88
C SER A 50 3.83 8.06 5.45
N VAL A 51 4.94 8.58 4.92
CA VAL A 51 5.53 9.83 5.39
C VAL A 51 4.54 10.99 5.26
N VAL A 52 3.97 11.16 4.06
CA VAL A 52 3.01 12.25 3.80
C VAL A 52 1.76 12.08 4.65
N GLY A 53 1.18 10.87 4.70
CA GLY A 53 -0.01 10.59 5.48
C GLY A 53 0.18 10.84 6.97
N VAL A 54 1.29 10.38 7.55
CA VAL A 54 1.62 10.62 8.97
C VAL A 54 1.80 12.11 9.24
N LEU A 55 2.56 12.84 8.43
CA LEU A 55 2.77 14.27 8.61
C LEU A 55 1.46 15.07 8.57
N PHE A 56 0.61 14.80 7.57
CA PHE A 56 -0.71 15.43 7.48
C PHE A 56 -1.63 15.04 8.65
N GLY A 57 -1.62 13.77 9.06
CA GLY A 57 -2.41 13.30 10.19
C GLY A 57 -2.01 13.92 11.51
N VAL A 58 -0.70 14.05 11.78
CA VAL A 58 -0.18 14.75 12.98
C VAL A 58 -0.55 16.22 12.93
N TRP A 59 -0.34 16.89 11.80
CA TRP A 59 -0.67 18.30 11.64
C TRP A 59 -2.16 18.58 11.88
N SER A 60 -3.04 17.77 11.29
CA SER A 60 -4.48 17.85 11.48
C SER A 60 -4.89 17.51 12.93
N GLY A 61 -4.41 16.39 13.49
CA GLY A 61 -4.75 15.93 14.84
C GLY A 61 -4.35 16.87 15.95
N THR A 62 -3.19 17.53 15.83
CA THR A 62 -2.71 18.51 16.80
C THR A 62 -3.45 19.85 16.73
N HIS A 63 -4.14 20.13 15.63
CA HIS A 63 -4.94 21.36 15.42
C HIS A 63 -6.44 21.07 15.34
N ARG A 64 -6.92 20.08 16.11
CA ARG A 64 -8.31 19.63 16.12
C ARG A 64 -9.30 20.80 16.23
N GLY A 65 -10.29 20.84 15.33
CA GLY A 65 -11.35 21.84 15.29
C GLY A 65 -10.93 23.20 14.73
N LYS A 66 -9.67 23.35 14.27
CA LYS A 66 -9.18 24.55 13.59
C LYS A 66 -9.21 24.36 12.07
N TRP A 67 -8.99 25.43 11.32
CA TRP A 67 -8.99 25.41 9.86
C TRP A 67 -7.99 24.38 9.27
N GLN A 68 -6.85 24.17 9.93
CA GLN A 68 -5.84 23.18 9.54
C GLN A 68 -6.40 21.75 9.57
N ASP A 69 -7.24 21.44 10.54
CA ASP A 69 -7.90 20.15 10.65
C ASP A 69 -8.91 19.95 9.51
N TYR A 70 -9.76 20.94 9.27
CA TYR A 70 -10.74 20.88 8.19
C TYR A 70 -10.09 20.77 6.82
N THR A 71 -9.07 21.59 6.52
CA THR A 71 -8.37 21.54 5.22
C THR A 71 -7.62 20.24 5.03
N GLY A 72 -6.90 19.77 6.06
CA GLY A 72 -6.18 18.50 5.99
C GLY A 72 -7.12 17.31 5.74
N MET A 73 -8.27 17.26 6.42
CA MET A 73 -9.24 16.19 6.21
C MET A 73 -9.98 16.30 4.88
N THR A 74 -10.31 17.49 4.43
CA THR A 74 -10.93 17.68 3.11
C THR A 74 -10.00 17.20 1.99
N ILE A 75 -8.71 17.54 2.04
CA ILE A 75 -7.72 17.06 1.07
C ILE A 75 -7.61 15.53 1.14
N ALA A 76 -7.53 14.95 2.34
CA ALA A 76 -7.46 13.51 2.52
C ALA A 76 -8.70 12.80 1.97
N VAL A 77 -9.91 13.25 2.31
CA VAL A 77 -11.16 12.66 1.82
C VAL A 77 -11.26 12.78 0.29
N SER A 78 -10.88 13.92 -0.27
CA SER A 78 -10.85 14.11 -1.74
C SER A 78 -9.92 13.08 -2.40
N GLY A 79 -8.76 12.79 -1.81
CA GLY A 79 -7.83 11.78 -2.33
C GLY A 79 -8.39 10.35 -2.34
N ILE A 80 -9.25 9.99 -1.38
CA ILE A 80 -9.92 8.68 -1.34
C ILE A 80 -11.07 8.61 -2.34
N SER A 81 -11.75 9.74 -2.58
CA SER A 81 -12.97 9.78 -3.40
C SER A 81 -12.67 9.70 -4.91
N LEU A 82 -11.44 9.99 -5.31
CA LEU A 82 -11.05 9.97 -6.72
C LEU A 82 -10.62 8.56 -7.15
N PRO A 83 -11.15 8.03 -8.27
CA PRO A 83 -10.69 6.75 -8.80
C PRO A 83 -9.21 6.80 -9.17
N SER A 84 -8.42 5.82 -8.74
CA SER A 84 -6.96 5.80 -8.97
C SER A 84 -6.60 5.85 -10.47
N PHE A 85 -7.33 5.14 -11.32
CA PHE A 85 -7.08 5.18 -12.77
C PHE A 85 -7.27 6.59 -13.36
N TRP A 86 -8.23 7.34 -12.85
CA TRP A 86 -8.48 8.72 -13.30
C TRP A 86 -7.31 9.64 -12.92
N ILE A 87 -6.80 9.54 -11.70
CA ILE A 87 -5.57 10.23 -11.27
C ILE A 87 -4.43 9.84 -12.21
N GLY A 88 -4.28 8.55 -12.52
CA GLY A 88 -3.26 8.04 -13.42
C GLY A 88 -3.32 8.70 -14.81
N PHE A 89 -4.50 8.76 -15.42
CA PHE A 89 -4.68 9.43 -16.72
C PHE A 89 -4.38 10.92 -16.67
N LEU A 90 -4.79 11.62 -15.60
CA LEU A 90 -4.47 13.05 -15.43
C LEU A 90 -2.95 13.28 -15.33
N LEU A 91 -2.25 12.42 -14.56
CA LEU A 91 -0.79 12.50 -14.43
C LEU A 91 -0.08 12.23 -15.76
N ILE A 92 -0.52 11.22 -16.53
CA ILE A 92 0.01 10.94 -17.86
C ILE A 92 -0.21 12.15 -18.78
N MET A 93 -1.44 12.68 -18.82
CA MET A 93 -1.78 13.82 -19.67
C MET A 93 -0.95 15.06 -19.33
N LEU A 94 -0.77 15.35 -18.03
CA LEU A 94 -0.03 16.52 -17.60
C LEU A 94 1.49 16.34 -17.76
N PHE A 95 2.06 15.29 -17.15
CA PHE A 95 3.52 15.16 -17.02
C PHE A 95 4.19 14.47 -18.21
N ALA A 96 3.50 13.57 -18.88
CA ALA A 96 4.09 12.85 -20.00
C ALA A 96 3.74 13.50 -21.36
N VAL A 97 2.47 13.89 -21.56
CA VAL A 97 2.03 14.43 -22.87
C VAL A 97 2.28 15.93 -22.96
N LYS A 98 1.80 16.72 -21.97
CA LYS A 98 1.86 18.19 -22.04
C LYS A 98 3.24 18.71 -21.64
N LEU A 99 3.77 18.32 -20.49
CA LEU A 99 5.07 18.80 -19.99
C LEU A 99 6.26 18.00 -20.52
N ARG A 100 6.06 16.75 -20.93
CA ARG A 100 7.09 15.83 -21.48
C ARG A 100 8.30 15.63 -20.57
N ILE A 101 8.09 15.67 -19.24
CA ILE A 101 9.15 15.51 -18.22
C ILE A 101 9.26 14.09 -17.66
N LEU A 102 8.17 13.30 -17.76
CA LEU A 102 8.12 11.92 -17.32
C LEU A 102 7.73 10.99 -18.47
N PRO A 103 8.24 9.74 -18.50
CA PRO A 103 7.91 8.78 -19.54
C PRO A 103 6.46 8.28 -19.41
N THR A 104 5.79 8.07 -20.56
CA THR A 104 4.42 7.52 -20.62
C THR A 104 4.37 6.04 -20.27
N THR A 105 5.41 5.31 -20.66
CA THR A 105 5.53 3.87 -20.42
C THR A 105 6.56 3.61 -19.35
N SER A 106 6.22 2.72 -18.47
CA SER A 106 7.10 2.37 -17.38
C SER A 106 8.16 1.38 -17.83
N GLY A 107 9.37 1.93 -18.00
CA GLY A 107 10.57 1.11 -17.87
C GLY A 107 10.82 0.78 -16.38
N THR A 108 11.94 0.12 -16.09
CA THR A 108 12.38 -0.18 -14.71
C THR A 108 13.15 0.99 -14.07
N SER A 109 13.13 2.19 -14.67
CA SER A 109 13.83 3.37 -14.15
C SER A 109 13.10 3.98 -12.94
N LEU A 110 13.82 4.73 -12.12
CA LEU A 110 13.21 5.46 -10.98
C LEU A 110 12.20 6.51 -11.45
N LYS A 111 12.44 7.16 -12.58
CA LYS A 111 11.52 8.16 -13.14
C LYS A 111 10.18 7.55 -13.55
N SER A 112 10.19 6.32 -14.03
CA SER A 112 8.96 5.62 -14.43
C SER A 112 8.08 5.16 -13.27
N LEU A 113 8.62 5.13 -12.04
CA LEU A 113 7.87 4.82 -10.83
C LEU A 113 7.08 6.00 -10.26
N ILE A 114 7.44 7.25 -10.64
CA ILE A 114 6.87 8.45 -10.02
C ILE A 114 5.35 8.51 -10.21
N MET A 115 4.88 8.49 -11.45
CA MET A 115 3.45 8.60 -11.72
C MET A 115 2.63 7.41 -11.19
N PRO A 116 3.03 6.14 -11.41
CA PRO A 116 2.32 4.99 -10.84
C PRO A 116 2.28 5.03 -9.30
N SER A 117 3.39 5.39 -8.64
CA SER A 117 3.42 5.46 -7.19
C SER A 117 2.54 6.59 -6.64
N ILE A 118 2.50 7.76 -7.28
CA ILE A 118 1.58 8.84 -6.89
C ILE A 118 0.13 8.39 -7.05
N THR A 119 -0.19 7.76 -8.17
CA THR A 119 -1.53 7.25 -8.48
C THR A 119 -2.07 6.32 -7.39
N LEU A 120 -1.26 5.37 -6.94
CA LEU A 120 -1.61 4.43 -5.87
C LEU A 120 -1.57 5.10 -4.49
N GLY A 121 -0.57 5.93 -4.27
CA GLY A 121 -0.23 6.42 -2.93
C GLY A 121 -1.13 7.55 -2.43
N VAL A 122 -1.78 8.32 -3.28
CA VAL A 122 -2.69 9.41 -2.86
C VAL A 122 -3.81 8.88 -1.96
N GLY A 123 -4.49 7.82 -2.36
CA GLY A 123 -5.54 7.19 -1.55
C GLY A 123 -4.99 6.59 -0.26
N ILE A 124 -3.82 5.96 -0.31
CA ILE A 124 -3.16 5.35 0.85
C ILE A 124 -2.71 6.42 1.84
N ALA A 125 -2.08 7.50 1.38
CA ALA A 125 -1.69 8.63 2.22
C ALA A 125 -2.90 9.24 2.93
N ALA A 126 -4.03 9.33 2.24
CA ALA A 126 -5.28 9.82 2.80
C ALA A 126 -5.85 8.91 3.91
N VAL A 127 -5.80 7.59 3.71
CA VAL A 127 -6.19 6.61 4.74
C VAL A 127 -5.28 6.75 5.95
N ILE A 128 -3.96 6.75 5.74
CA ILE A 128 -2.96 6.88 6.82
C ILE A 128 -3.13 8.21 7.56
N ALA A 129 -3.35 9.33 6.85
CA ALA A 129 -3.57 10.64 7.46
C ALA A 129 -4.80 10.62 8.38
N ARG A 130 -5.91 10.05 7.94
CA ARG A 130 -7.13 9.95 8.74
C ARG A 130 -6.94 9.11 9.99
N PHE A 131 -6.29 7.96 9.88
CA PHE A 131 -6.00 7.11 11.03
C PHE A 131 -5.01 7.75 11.99
N THR A 132 -3.95 8.36 11.47
CA THR A 132 -2.97 9.11 12.30
C THR A 132 -3.64 10.24 13.07
N ARG A 133 -4.50 11.01 12.40
CA ARG A 133 -5.28 12.08 13.06
C ARG A 133 -6.13 11.53 14.20
N SER A 134 -6.88 10.46 13.96
CA SER A 134 -7.72 9.82 14.99
C SER A 134 -6.90 9.38 16.19
N SER A 135 -5.80 8.68 15.95
CA SER A 135 -4.91 8.19 17.00
C SER A 135 -4.26 9.34 17.79
N ILE A 136 -3.83 10.41 17.13
CA ILE A 136 -3.29 11.62 17.81
C ILE A 136 -4.36 12.24 18.72
N ILE A 137 -5.60 12.39 18.24
CA ILE A 137 -6.70 13.00 19.04
C ILE A 137 -7.04 12.13 20.25
N GLU A 138 -6.99 10.81 20.10
CA GLU A 138 -7.25 9.87 21.18
C GLU A 138 -6.17 9.95 22.26
N VAL A 139 -4.91 9.84 21.87
CA VAL A 139 -3.77 9.92 22.78
C VAL A 139 -3.66 11.29 23.47
N LEU A 140 -4.05 12.38 22.82
CA LEU A 140 -4.06 13.72 23.43
C LEU A 140 -5.01 13.83 24.63
N LYS A 141 -5.97 12.92 24.80
CA LYS A 141 -6.92 12.91 25.91
C LYS A 141 -6.44 12.07 27.11
N GLU A 142 -5.38 11.30 26.94
CA GLU A 142 -4.85 10.42 27.96
C GLU A 142 -4.32 11.18 29.18
N ASP A 143 -4.50 10.62 30.37
CA ASP A 143 -4.15 11.27 31.63
C ASP A 143 -2.64 11.52 31.78
N TYR A 144 -1.79 10.69 31.21
CA TYR A 144 -0.35 10.93 31.24
C TYR A 144 0.06 12.15 30.40
N VAL A 145 -0.70 12.48 29.32
CA VAL A 145 -0.48 13.70 28.53
C VAL A 145 -0.89 14.94 29.36
N ARG A 146 -2.02 14.87 30.07
CA ARG A 146 -2.45 15.93 31.00
C ARG A 146 -1.42 16.15 32.11
N THR A 147 -0.91 15.08 32.69
CA THR A 147 0.13 15.11 33.72
C THR A 147 1.43 15.74 33.20
N ALA A 148 1.85 15.38 31.96
CA ALA A 148 3.03 15.97 31.34
C ALA A 148 2.90 17.49 31.16
N ARG A 149 1.72 17.98 30.75
CA ARG A 149 1.43 19.43 30.66
C ARG A 149 1.39 20.11 32.02
N ALA A 150 0.78 19.45 33.02
CA ALA A 150 0.74 19.97 34.41
C ALA A 150 2.15 20.12 35.03
N LYS A 151 3.11 19.29 34.65
CA LYS A 151 4.54 19.39 35.00
C LYS A 151 5.29 20.48 34.27
N GLY A 152 4.65 21.29 33.40
CA GLY A 152 5.28 22.37 32.66
C GLY A 152 6.16 21.93 31.49
N ILE A 153 6.03 20.70 31.00
CA ILE A 153 6.79 20.20 29.83
C ILE A 153 6.36 20.99 28.60
N LYS A 154 7.33 21.46 27.80
CA LYS A 154 7.07 22.20 26.56
C LYS A 154 6.17 21.42 25.63
N GLU A 155 5.13 22.05 25.05
CA GLU A 155 4.13 21.41 24.20
C GLU A 155 4.76 20.61 23.03
N LYS A 156 5.82 21.12 22.42
CA LYS A 156 6.55 20.40 21.37
C LYS A 156 7.08 19.04 21.86
N VAL A 157 7.58 18.96 23.09
CA VAL A 157 8.06 17.70 23.69
C VAL A 157 6.90 16.78 24.01
N VAL A 158 5.79 17.31 24.53
CA VAL A 158 4.56 16.56 24.79
C VAL A 158 4.08 15.91 23.51
N ILE A 159 3.98 16.66 22.40
CA ILE A 159 3.50 16.14 21.11
C ILE A 159 4.44 15.07 20.56
N TRP A 160 5.74 15.34 20.43
CA TRP A 160 6.63 14.40 19.75
C TRP A 160 7.06 13.19 20.59
N LYS A 161 7.28 13.37 21.89
CA LYS A 161 7.77 12.31 22.78
C LYS A 161 6.65 11.47 23.38
N HIS A 162 5.53 12.09 23.76
CA HIS A 162 4.44 11.39 24.45
C HIS A 162 3.28 11.05 23.52
N VAL A 163 2.82 11.98 22.70
CA VAL A 163 1.64 11.75 21.84
C VAL A 163 2.02 10.98 20.59
N PHE A 164 2.95 11.48 19.79
CA PHE A 164 3.33 10.89 18.52
C PHE A 164 3.82 9.45 18.70
N ARG A 165 4.74 9.20 19.63
CA ARG A 165 5.30 7.87 19.84
C ARG A 165 4.21 6.82 20.14
N ASN A 166 3.27 7.14 21.01
CA ASN A 166 2.19 6.22 21.37
C ASN A 166 1.16 6.06 20.25
N SER A 167 0.84 7.15 19.54
CA SER A 167 -0.05 7.07 18.37
C SER A 167 0.50 6.19 17.25
N MET A 168 1.83 6.12 17.09
CA MET A 168 2.46 5.35 16.01
C MET A 168 2.24 3.85 16.15
N ILE A 169 1.95 3.31 17.33
CA ILE A 169 1.66 1.88 17.52
C ILE A 169 0.49 1.46 16.60
N SER A 170 -0.63 2.17 16.67
CA SER A 170 -1.80 1.90 15.83
C SER A 170 -1.57 2.26 14.35
N VAL A 171 -0.81 3.32 14.09
CA VAL A 171 -0.54 3.78 12.71
C VAL A 171 0.34 2.80 11.95
N VAL A 172 1.36 2.19 12.58
CA VAL A 172 2.23 1.18 11.94
C VAL A 172 1.41 -0.03 11.48
N THR A 173 0.42 -0.45 12.25
CA THR A 173 -0.49 -1.54 11.84
C THR A 173 -1.26 -1.18 10.57
N VAL A 174 -1.83 0.04 10.51
CA VAL A 174 -2.54 0.50 9.30
C VAL A 174 -1.61 0.58 8.10
N VAL A 175 -0.38 1.08 8.28
CA VAL A 175 0.64 1.12 7.22
C VAL A 175 0.94 -0.28 6.70
N GLY A 176 1.09 -1.25 7.60
CA GLY A 176 1.33 -2.65 7.23
C GLY A 176 0.17 -3.26 6.43
N LEU A 177 -1.08 -3.04 6.85
CA LEU A 177 -2.26 -3.48 6.10
C LEU A 177 -2.34 -2.85 4.70
N GLN A 178 -1.96 -1.57 4.58
CA GLN A 178 -1.90 -0.90 3.28
C GLN A 178 -0.83 -1.50 2.36
N PHE A 179 0.26 -2.05 2.91
CA PHE A 179 1.26 -2.77 2.11
C PHE A 179 0.69 -4.07 1.52
N GLY A 180 -0.05 -4.84 2.33
CA GLY A 180 -0.76 -6.03 1.83
C GLY A 180 -1.74 -5.70 0.70
N PHE A 181 -2.50 -4.60 0.87
CA PHE A 181 -3.40 -4.10 -0.17
C PHE A 181 -2.67 -3.70 -1.46
N LEU A 182 -1.51 -3.02 -1.36
CA LEU A 182 -0.71 -2.61 -2.51
C LEU A 182 -0.24 -3.78 -3.36
N LEU A 183 0.18 -4.87 -2.74
CA LEU A 183 0.67 -6.05 -3.46
C LEU A 183 -0.43 -6.76 -4.24
N GLY A 184 -1.69 -6.69 -3.78
CA GLY A 184 -2.83 -7.27 -4.49
C GLY A 184 -3.61 -6.28 -5.37
N GLY A 185 -3.53 -4.99 -5.06
CA GLY A 185 -4.39 -3.93 -5.63
C GLY A 185 -3.78 -3.06 -6.71
N SER A 186 -2.51 -3.27 -7.08
CA SER A 186 -1.82 -2.45 -8.09
C SER A 186 -2.20 -2.76 -9.55
N VAL A 187 -3.06 -3.78 -9.79
CA VAL A 187 -3.41 -4.32 -11.11
C VAL A 187 -3.82 -3.22 -12.09
N VAL A 188 -4.77 -2.36 -11.70
CA VAL A 188 -5.29 -1.30 -12.56
C VAL A 188 -4.20 -0.28 -12.89
N THR A 189 -3.42 0.12 -11.90
CA THR A 189 -2.34 1.11 -12.07
C THR A 189 -1.22 0.55 -12.94
N GLU A 190 -0.80 -0.69 -12.70
CA GLU A 190 0.19 -1.36 -13.54
C GLU A 190 -0.26 -1.43 -15.00
N THR A 191 -1.56 -1.68 -15.24
CA THR A 191 -2.13 -1.72 -16.60
C THR A 191 -2.16 -0.33 -17.24
N VAL A 192 -2.63 0.69 -16.50
CA VAL A 192 -2.72 2.08 -17.01
C VAL A 192 -1.35 2.62 -17.44
N PHE A 193 -0.31 2.30 -16.67
CA PHE A 193 1.05 2.75 -16.95
C PHE A 193 1.88 1.73 -17.75
N ALA A 194 1.29 0.64 -18.23
CA ALA A 194 2.01 -0.47 -18.88
C ALA A 194 3.24 -0.92 -18.04
N TYR A 195 3.12 -0.91 -16.71
CA TYR A 195 4.19 -1.29 -15.79
C TYR A 195 4.33 -2.80 -15.74
N PRO A 196 5.53 -3.38 -15.99
CA PRO A 196 5.71 -4.82 -16.13
C PRO A 196 5.70 -5.54 -14.78
N GLY A 197 4.57 -5.49 -14.08
CA GLY A 197 4.35 -6.16 -12.80
C GLY A 197 3.43 -7.38 -12.91
N LEU A 198 3.09 -7.97 -11.75
CA LEU A 198 2.20 -9.15 -11.67
C LEU A 198 0.76 -8.80 -12.03
N GLY A 199 0.30 -7.59 -11.71
CA GLY A 199 -1.05 -7.14 -12.04
C GLY A 199 -1.26 -7.00 -13.55
N SER A 200 -0.29 -6.41 -14.26
CA SER A 200 -0.32 -6.34 -15.72
C SER A 200 -0.26 -7.74 -16.35
N LEU A 201 0.54 -8.66 -15.78
CA LEU A 201 0.59 -10.05 -16.22
C LEU A 201 -0.76 -10.76 -16.04
N LEU A 202 -1.48 -10.48 -14.95
CA LEU A 202 -2.81 -11.02 -14.72
C LEU A 202 -3.79 -10.57 -15.81
N ILE A 203 -3.85 -9.28 -16.11
CA ILE A 203 -4.74 -8.75 -17.16
C ILE A 203 -4.36 -9.30 -18.53
N GLU A 204 -3.07 -9.37 -18.87
CA GLU A 204 -2.60 -10.03 -20.10
C GLU A 204 -3.10 -11.48 -20.15
N SER A 205 -2.93 -12.25 -19.07
CA SER A 205 -3.34 -13.65 -19.01
C SER A 205 -4.85 -13.83 -19.16
N VAL A 206 -5.65 -12.92 -18.58
CA VAL A 206 -7.12 -12.93 -18.74
C VAL A 206 -7.50 -12.69 -20.20
N ASN A 207 -6.90 -11.68 -20.85
CA ASN A 207 -7.19 -11.35 -22.24
C ASN A 207 -6.86 -12.49 -23.19
N TYR A 208 -5.80 -13.26 -22.92
CA TYR A 208 -5.40 -14.42 -23.70
C TYR A 208 -5.99 -15.75 -23.22
N ARG A 209 -6.85 -15.74 -22.19
CA ARG A 209 -7.47 -16.94 -21.59
C ARG A 209 -6.43 -17.98 -21.12
N ASP A 210 -5.31 -17.48 -20.59
CA ASP A 210 -4.23 -18.32 -20.07
C ASP A 210 -4.54 -18.79 -18.64
N TYR A 211 -5.37 -19.81 -18.54
CA TYR A 211 -5.85 -20.30 -17.25
C TYR A 211 -4.75 -20.74 -16.28
N PRO A 212 -3.68 -21.45 -16.68
CA PRO A 212 -2.58 -21.77 -15.76
C PRO A 212 -1.93 -20.53 -15.14
N ALA A 213 -1.68 -19.49 -15.95
CA ALA A 213 -1.13 -18.22 -15.45
C ALA A 213 -2.10 -17.50 -14.53
N ILE A 214 -3.39 -17.40 -14.88
CA ILE A 214 -4.43 -16.76 -14.07
C ILE A 214 -4.53 -17.41 -12.69
N GLN A 215 -4.67 -18.74 -12.64
CA GLN A 215 -4.80 -19.49 -11.38
C GLN A 215 -3.58 -19.28 -10.48
N SER A 216 -2.40 -19.34 -11.07
CA SER A 216 -1.15 -19.17 -10.36
C SER A 216 -0.98 -17.74 -9.80
N LEU A 217 -1.35 -16.72 -10.59
CA LEU A 217 -1.27 -15.33 -10.16
C LEU A 217 -2.26 -15.02 -9.02
N ILE A 218 -3.50 -15.53 -9.11
CA ILE A 218 -4.49 -15.37 -8.02
C ILE A 218 -3.98 -16.02 -6.74
N LEU A 219 -3.41 -17.22 -6.85
CA LEU A 219 -2.84 -17.93 -5.70
C LEU A 219 -1.68 -17.14 -5.08
N ILE A 220 -0.79 -16.59 -5.91
CA ILE A 220 0.35 -15.79 -5.45
C ILE A 220 -0.14 -14.51 -4.76
N PHE A 221 -1.12 -13.80 -5.31
CA PHE A 221 -1.69 -12.61 -4.66
C PHE A 221 -2.33 -12.97 -3.31
N SER A 222 -3.06 -14.07 -3.23
CA SER A 222 -3.64 -14.55 -1.97
C SER A 222 -2.56 -14.90 -0.95
N LEU A 223 -1.52 -15.60 -1.36
CA LEU A 223 -0.41 -15.98 -0.48
C LEU A 223 0.36 -14.75 0.01
N GLN A 224 0.66 -13.80 -0.87
CA GLN A 224 1.31 -12.53 -0.50
C GLN A 224 0.47 -11.78 0.54
N PHE A 225 -0.84 -11.68 0.34
CA PHE A 225 -1.75 -11.00 1.27
C PHE A 225 -1.73 -11.67 2.65
N ILE A 226 -1.82 -13.01 2.70
CA ILE A 226 -1.76 -13.79 3.96
C ILE A 226 -0.42 -13.58 4.66
N VAL A 227 0.70 -13.69 3.94
CA VAL A 227 2.04 -13.54 4.52
C VAL A 227 2.25 -12.13 5.07
N ILE A 228 1.83 -11.10 4.34
CA ILE A 228 1.97 -9.72 4.81
C ILE A 228 1.10 -9.47 6.04
N ASN A 229 -0.16 -9.93 6.05
CA ASN A 229 -1.01 -9.78 7.23
C ASN A 229 -0.40 -10.50 8.44
N LEU A 230 0.11 -11.71 8.27
CA LEU A 230 0.81 -12.42 9.35
C LEU A 230 2.02 -11.63 9.89
N ILE A 231 2.82 -11.03 9.00
CA ILE A 231 3.95 -10.18 9.40
C ILE A 231 3.45 -8.95 10.17
N VAL A 232 2.37 -8.32 9.72
CA VAL A 232 1.75 -7.16 10.38
C VAL A 232 1.22 -7.53 11.75
N ASP A 233 0.56 -8.68 11.90
CA ASP A 233 0.04 -9.17 13.18
C ASP A 233 1.18 -9.45 14.17
N ILE A 234 2.26 -10.07 13.71
CA ILE A 234 3.46 -10.27 14.53
C ILE A 234 4.08 -8.93 14.96
N LEU A 235 4.23 -7.98 14.03
CA LEU A 235 4.74 -6.65 14.34
C LEU A 235 3.85 -5.93 15.35
N TYR A 236 2.54 -6.05 15.22
CA TYR A 236 1.58 -5.46 16.16
C TYR A 236 1.72 -6.06 17.55
N ALA A 237 1.81 -7.38 17.67
CA ALA A 237 2.01 -8.08 18.94
C ALA A 237 3.34 -7.68 19.63
N VAL A 238 4.40 -7.47 18.87
CA VAL A 238 5.71 -7.00 19.38
C VAL A 238 5.67 -5.54 19.84
N LEU A 239 4.94 -4.68 19.12
CA LEU A 239 4.86 -3.25 19.43
C LEU A 239 3.90 -2.92 20.56
N ASN A 240 2.89 -3.77 20.78
CA ASN A 240 1.89 -3.60 21.84
C ASN A 240 1.90 -4.79 22.82
N PRO A 241 2.76 -4.78 23.85
CA PRO A 241 2.92 -5.89 24.79
C PRO A 241 1.70 -6.11 25.70
N GLU A 242 0.70 -5.21 25.70
CA GLU A 242 -0.53 -5.37 26.48
C GLU A 242 -1.50 -6.39 25.85
N ILE A 243 -1.31 -6.76 24.60
CA ILE A 243 -2.10 -7.77 23.93
C ILE A 243 -1.52 -9.14 24.28
N LYS A 244 -2.05 -9.77 25.33
CA LYS A 244 -1.88 -11.20 25.51
C LYS A 244 -2.67 -11.90 24.42
N LEU A 245 -1.97 -12.66 23.58
CA LEU A 245 -2.59 -13.60 22.63
C LEU A 245 -3.53 -14.51 23.44
N GLN A 246 -4.84 -14.34 23.26
CA GLN A 246 -5.85 -15.28 23.74
C GLN A 246 -5.96 -16.43 22.75
#